data_7d555a55675f5a056e3d46eb2bedcc99
#
_entry.id   7d555a55675f5a056e3d46eb2bedcc99
#
_cell.length_a   1.000
_cell.length_b   1.000
_cell.length_c   1.000
_cell.angle_alpha   90.00
_cell.angle_beta   90.00
_cell.angle_gamma   90.00
#
_symmetry.space_group_name_H-M   'P 1'
#
loop_
_entity.id
_entity.type
_entity.pdbx_description
1 polymer ?
#
loop_
_entity_poly.entity_id
_entity_poly.type
_entity_poly.pdbx_seq_one_letter_code
_entity_poly.pdbx_strand_id
1 'polypeptide(L)'
;LIYDQQPIGVKSINNKDTDHEISSQYIFNAGHRENGQRNYIAEGLANADADDIILISDVDEIPNLDNINFQNINEKIILFKQNMFYYKFNLHLPKLIWTGTKSCKKRDLLNPQWLRNVKDRKYPFFRLDTFFSKNKYQSIKYINDGGWHFTNLKTAKEIHFKLKSYLHHREFDVNPLTVDQINEIINDKRAIYNLNVD
;
A
#
# COMPACT_ATOMS: atom_id res chain seq x y z
N LEU A 1 9.11 -12.98 11.47
CA LEU A 1 9.48 -11.73 12.18
C LEU A 1 8.25 -11.20 12.94
N ILE A 2 8.44 -10.82 14.19
CA ILE A 2 7.41 -10.17 15.01
C ILE A 2 7.89 -8.74 15.29
N TYR A 3 7.09 -7.76 14.96
CA TYR A 3 7.33 -6.34 15.26
C TYR A 3 6.48 -5.94 16.47
N ASP A 4 7.11 -5.87 17.63
CA ASP A 4 6.48 -5.60 18.94
C ASP A 4 6.92 -4.27 19.57
N GLN A 5 7.68 -3.47 18.83
CA GLN A 5 8.25 -2.22 19.30
C GLN A 5 7.41 -1.02 18.86
N GLN A 6 7.28 -0.03 19.75
CA GLN A 6 6.77 1.27 19.36
C GLN A 6 7.87 2.02 18.59
N PRO A 7 7.56 2.53 17.38
CA PRO A 7 8.54 3.31 16.62
C PRO A 7 8.82 4.63 17.34
N ILE A 8 10.07 5.09 17.20
CA ILE A 8 10.48 6.41 17.71
C ILE A 8 9.67 7.49 17.01
N GLY A 9 9.20 8.49 17.76
CA GLY A 9 8.45 9.63 17.21
C GLY A 9 6.93 9.54 17.29
N VAL A 10 6.39 8.46 17.85
CA VAL A 10 4.96 8.38 18.18
C VAL A 10 4.62 9.47 19.19
N LYS A 11 3.60 10.29 18.89
CA LYS A 11 3.18 11.42 19.71
C LYS A 11 2.18 10.97 20.79
N SER A 12 2.32 11.53 21.97
CA SER A 12 1.30 11.42 23.02
C SER A 12 0.08 12.27 22.68
N ILE A 13 -1.10 11.74 22.89
CA ILE A 13 -2.36 12.47 22.75
C ILE A 13 -2.67 13.14 24.07
N ASN A 14 -2.93 14.46 24.05
CA ASN A 14 -3.27 15.22 25.23
C ASN A 14 -4.78 15.53 25.21
N ASN A 15 -5.45 15.39 26.36
CA ASN A 15 -6.88 15.70 26.51
C ASN A 15 -7.19 17.21 26.33
N LYS A 16 -6.17 18.06 26.25
CA LYS A 16 -6.32 19.50 25.98
C LYS A 16 -6.24 19.83 24.49
N ASP A 17 -5.86 18.85 23.64
CA ASP A 17 -5.76 19.07 22.21
C ASP A 17 -7.16 19.21 21.60
N THR A 18 -7.27 19.98 20.53
CA THR A 18 -8.51 20.07 19.74
C THR A 18 -8.78 18.75 19.01
N ASP A 19 -10.04 18.50 18.64
CA ASP A 19 -10.42 17.31 17.87
C ASP A 19 -9.63 17.13 16.58
N HIS A 20 -9.26 18.25 15.94
CA HIS A 20 -8.43 18.25 14.74
C HIS A 20 -6.98 17.82 15.03
N GLU A 21 -6.39 18.32 16.12
CA GLU A 21 -5.04 17.94 16.56
C GLU A 21 -4.99 16.48 16.96
N ILE A 22 -5.98 16.02 17.73
CA ILE A 22 -6.13 14.61 18.14
C ILE A 22 -6.19 13.72 16.89
N SER A 23 -7.04 14.07 15.90
CA SER A 23 -7.19 13.31 14.67
C SER A 23 -5.88 13.26 13.87
N SER A 24 -5.19 14.40 13.76
CA SER A 24 -3.91 14.48 13.08
C SER A 24 -2.83 13.62 13.76
N GLN A 25 -2.83 13.59 15.11
CA GLN A 25 -1.89 12.76 15.88
C GLN A 25 -2.18 11.27 15.73
N TYR A 26 -3.47 10.85 15.69
CA TYR A 26 -3.83 9.46 15.42
C TYR A 26 -3.34 9.01 14.04
N ILE A 27 -3.61 9.78 12.99
CA ILE A 27 -3.16 9.48 11.63
C ILE A 27 -1.63 9.42 11.56
N PHE A 28 -0.96 10.40 12.17
CA PHE A 28 0.50 10.44 12.24
C PHE A 28 1.07 9.20 12.94
N ASN A 29 0.54 8.86 14.11
CA ASN A 29 1.00 7.72 14.90
C ASN A 29 0.75 6.38 14.18
N ALA A 30 -0.40 6.23 13.53
CA ALA A 30 -0.72 5.04 12.76
C ALA A 30 0.23 4.90 11.56
N GLY A 31 0.52 6.00 10.84
CA GLY A 31 1.51 6.02 9.76
C GLY A 31 2.92 5.67 10.25
N HIS A 32 3.33 6.14 11.43
CA HIS A 32 4.61 5.77 12.04
C HIS A 32 4.70 4.28 12.35
N ARG A 33 3.64 3.68 12.91
CA ARG A 33 3.58 2.24 13.20
C ARG A 33 3.63 1.41 11.92
N GLU A 34 2.85 1.78 10.91
CA GLU A 34 2.87 1.11 9.61
C GLU A 34 4.25 1.18 8.95
N ASN A 35 4.88 2.37 8.95
CA ASN A 35 6.22 2.55 8.39
C ASN A 35 7.27 1.75 9.17
N GLY A 36 7.18 1.73 10.50
CA GLY A 36 8.07 0.94 11.34
C GLY A 36 7.93 -0.55 11.08
N GLN A 37 6.70 -1.06 11.05
CA GLN A 37 6.41 -2.45 10.74
C GLN A 37 6.92 -2.84 9.34
N ARG A 38 6.68 -2.02 8.34
CA ARG A 38 7.14 -2.29 6.97
C ARG A 38 8.65 -2.25 6.87
N ASN A 39 9.31 -1.29 7.51
CA ASN A 39 10.77 -1.23 7.50
C ASN A 39 11.43 -2.41 8.24
N TYR A 40 10.75 -2.98 9.24
CA TYR A 40 11.23 -4.15 9.97
C TYR A 40 11.34 -5.40 9.07
N ILE A 41 10.65 -5.43 7.93
CA ILE A 41 10.82 -6.49 6.92
C ILE A 41 12.28 -6.62 6.49
N ALA A 42 13.06 -5.53 6.55
CA ALA A 42 14.48 -5.53 6.19
C ALA A 42 15.31 -6.52 7.03
N GLU A 43 14.92 -6.82 8.26
CA GLU A 43 15.58 -7.83 9.09
C GLU A 43 15.52 -9.24 8.47
N GLY A 44 14.48 -9.52 7.68
CA GLY A 44 14.35 -10.77 6.91
C GLY A 44 15.29 -10.87 5.71
N LEU A 45 15.93 -9.77 5.32
CA LEU A 45 16.81 -9.71 4.15
C LEU A 45 18.29 -9.88 4.48
N ALA A 46 18.63 -10.28 5.72
CA ALA A 46 20.01 -10.40 6.19
C ALA A 46 20.85 -11.34 5.31
N ASN A 47 20.25 -12.44 4.83
CA ASN A 47 20.92 -13.47 4.03
C ASN A 47 20.73 -13.29 2.50
N ALA A 48 20.06 -12.22 2.06
CA ALA A 48 19.88 -11.97 0.64
C ALA A 48 21.15 -11.38 0.02
N ASP A 49 21.50 -11.79 -1.18
CA ASP A 49 22.63 -11.27 -1.93
C ASP A 49 22.29 -9.92 -2.58
N ALA A 50 23.34 -9.16 -2.96
CA ALA A 50 23.18 -7.82 -3.53
C ALA A 50 22.33 -7.78 -4.81
N ASP A 51 22.37 -8.85 -5.60
CA ASP A 51 21.64 -8.98 -6.87
C ASP A 51 20.29 -9.68 -6.73
N ASP A 52 19.93 -10.14 -5.53
CA ASP A 52 18.61 -10.72 -5.28
C ASP A 52 17.50 -9.71 -5.51
N ILE A 53 16.41 -10.17 -6.10
CA ILE A 53 15.24 -9.36 -6.36
C ILE A 53 14.36 -9.36 -5.10
N ILE A 54 14.19 -8.19 -4.54
CA ILE A 54 13.32 -7.96 -3.39
C ILE A 54 11.97 -7.46 -3.87
N LEU A 55 10.91 -8.18 -3.50
CA LEU A 55 9.52 -7.78 -3.73
C LEU A 55 8.90 -7.34 -2.41
N ILE A 56 8.28 -6.18 -2.40
CA ILE A 56 7.50 -5.67 -1.26
C ILE A 56 6.05 -5.57 -1.67
N SER A 57 5.21 -6.36 -1.00
CA SER A 57 3.76 -6.45 -1.19
C SER A 57 3.05 -6.24 0.13
N ASP A 58 1.87 -5.67 0.10
CA ASP A 58 0.94 -5.78 1.22
C ASP A 58 0.28 -7.17 1.22
N VAL A 59 -0.30 -7.59 2.33
CA VAL A 59 -0.79 -8.97 2.52
C VAL A 59 -1.89 -9.38 1.54
N ASP A 60 -2.58 -8.41 0.97
CA ASP A 60 -3.67 -8.58 0.01
C ASP A 60 -3.24 -8.34 -1.46
N GLU A 61 -1.94 -8.19 -1.69
CA GLU A 61 -1.33 -8.04 -3.02
C GLU A 61 -0.58 -9.32 -3.40
N ILE A 62 -1.00 -9.95 -4.47
CA ILE A 62 -0.38 -11.18 -5.00
C ILE A 62 0.23 -10.87 -6.36
N PRO A 63 1.57 -10.75 -6.46
CA PRO A 63 2.21 -10.53 -7.75
C PRO A 63 2.15 -11.79 -8.62
N ASN A 64 1.86 -11.62 -9.89
CA ASN A 64 2.05 -12.66 -10.89
C ASN A 64 3.49 -12.62 -11.38
N LEU A 65 4.24 -13.67 -11.08
CA LEU A 65 5.64 -13.81 -11.45
C LEU A 65 5.85 -14.67 -12.70
N ASP A 66 4.77 -15.21 -13.27
CA ASP A 66 4.86 -16.03 -14.46
C ASP A 66 5.44 -15.23 -15.63
N ASN A 67 6.36 -15.88 -16.37
CA ASN A 67 6.99 -15.32 -17.55
C ASN A 67 7.81 -14.02 -17.33
N ILE A 68 8.18 -13.69 -16.08
CA ILE A 68 9.06 -12.57 -15.81
C ILE A 68 10.52 -13.04 -15.78
N ASN A 69 11.32 -12.58 -16.73
CA ASN A 69 12.75 -12.75 -16.67
C ASN A 69 13.40 -11.50 -16.08
N PHE A 70 13.63 -11.50 -14.77
CA PHE A 70 14.23 -10.39 -14.03
C PHE A 70 15.67 -10.07 -14.50
N GLN A 71 16.40 -11.03 -15.07
CA GLN A 71 17.75 -10.80 -15.55
C GLN A 71 17.78 -9.87 -16.78
N ASN A 72 16.69 -9.83 -17.54
CA ASN A 72 16.56 -8.97 -18.71
C ASN A 72 16.00 -7.58 -18.38
N ILE A 73 15.77 -7.27 -17.10
CA ILE A 73 15.25 -5.97 -16.65
C ILE A 73 16.42 -5.10 -16.19
N ASN A 74 16.65 -4.00 -16.91
CA ASN A 74 17.73 -3.05 -16.59
C ASN A 74 17.29 -1.92 -15.66
N GLU A 75 15.98 -1.71 -15.53
CA GLU A 75 15.43 -0.66 -14.67
C GLU A 75 15.63 -1.02 -13.19
N LYS A 76 15.99 -0.02 -12.37
CA LYS A 76 16.17 -0.19 -10.94
C LYS A 76 14.88 -0.53 -10.21
N ILE A 77 13.76 0.00 -10.70
CA ILE A 77 12.45 -0.11 -10.07
C ILE A 77 11.49 -0.84 -10.99
N ILE A 78 10.81 -1.81 -10.43
CA ILE A 78 9.79 -2.60 -11.13
C ILE A 78 8.48 -2.42 -10.38
N LEU A 79 7.43 -2.04 -11.08
CA LEU A 79 6.09 -1.84 -10.53
C LEU A 79 5.11 -2.83 -11.18
N PHE A 80 4.34 -3.52 -10.35
CA PHE A 80 3.36 -4.49 -10.79
C PHE A 80 1.99 -3.84 -10.89
N LYS A 81 1.40 -3.86 -12.08
CA LYS A 81 0.04 -3.42 -12.35
C LYS A 81 -0.91 -4.59 -12.08
N GLN A 82 -1.66 -4.51 -11.00
CA GLN A 82 -2.49 -5.58 -10.48
C GLN A 82 -3.97 -5.28 -10.69
N ASN A 83 -4.73 -6.33 -11.03
CA ASN A 83 -6.17 -6.26 -11.14
C ASN A 83 -6.81 -6.14 -9.75
N MET A 84 -7.75 -5.22 -9.58
CA MET A 84 -8.39 -4.95 -8.30
C MET A 84 -9.63 -5.80 -8.13
N PHE A 85 -9.73 -6.49 -7.00
CA PHE A 85 -10.92 -7.23 -6.59
C PHE A 85 -11.43 -6.70 -5.25
N TYR A 86 -12.76 -6.61 -5.13
CA TYR A 86 -13.42 -6.07 -3.94
C TYR A 86 -14.37 -7.10 -3.32
N TYR A 87 -14.32 -7.27 -2.02
CA TYR A 87 -15.19 -8.12 -1.19
C TYR A 87 -15.15 -9.62 -1.47
N LYS A 88 -15.04 -10.04 -2.73
CA LYS A 88 -15.04 -11.43 -3.17
C LYS A 88 -14.03 -11.63 -4.30
N PHE A 89 -13.51 -12.84 -4.42
CA PHE A 89 -12.53 -13.20 -5.46
C PHE A 89 -13.01 -13.02 -6.90
N ASN A 90 -14.32 -12.97 -7.10
CA ASN A 90 -14.94 -12.81 -8.42
C ASN A 90 -15.55 -11.42 -8.67
N LEU A 91 -15.37 -10.47 -7.77
CA LEU A 91 -15.80 -9.09 -7.96
C LEU A 91 -14.63 -8.23 -8.42
N HIS A 92 -14.37 -8.28 -9.71
CA HIS A 92 -13.33 -7.50 -10.37
C HIS A 92 -13.78 -6.05 -10.58
N LEU A 93 -12.88 -5.10 -10.31
CA LEU A 93 -13.05 -3.67 -10.59
C LEU A 93 -12.23 -3.30 -11.83
N PRO A 94 -12.77 -3.45 -13.06
CA PRO A 94 -11.97 -3.38 -14.29
C PRO A 94 -11.39 -2.00 -14.59
N LYS A 95 -11.97 -0.94 -14.04
CA LYS A 95 -11.53 0.45 -14.26
C LYS A 95 -10.37 0.86 -13.32
N LEU A 96 -10.05 0.04 -12.31
CA LEU A 96 -9.02 0.33 -11.34
C LEU A 96 -7.86 -0.66 -11.47
N ILE A 97 -6.74 -0.16 -11.94
CA ILE A 97 -5.47 -0.89 -11.90
C ILE A 97 -4.69 -0.41 -10.69
N TRP A 98 -4.40 -1.32 -9.79
CA TRP A 98 -3.64 -1.03 -8.60
C TRP A 98 -2.14 -1.22 -8.86
N THR A 99 -1.32 -0.24 -8.49
CA THR A 99 0.13 -0.42 -8.49
C THR A 99 0.55 -0.81 -7.08
N GLY A 100 0.45 -2.10 -6.81
CA GLY A 100 0.67 -2.69 -5.52
C GLY A 100 2.12 -3.08 -5.29
N THR A 101 2.43 -4.33 -5.55
CA THR A 101 3.77 -4.89 -5.40
C THR A 101 4.80 -4.06 -6.16
N LYS A 102 5.92 -3.78 -5.48
CA LYS A 102 7.07 -3.10 -6.05
C LYS A 102 8.33 -3.91 -5.80
N SER A 103 9.26 -3.83 -6.73
CA SER A 103 10.49 -4.59 -6.60
C SER A 103 11.72 -3.80 -7.07
N CYS A 104 12.87 -4.18 -6.52
CA CYS A 104 14.19 -3.73 -6.94
C CYS A 104 15.23 -4.79 -6.55
N LYS A 105 16.48 -4.64 -7.00
CA LYS A 105 17.59 -5.42 -6.45
C LYS A 105 17.87 -5.00 -5.01
N LYS A 106 18.35 -5.94 -4.19
CA LYS A 106 18.69 -5.62 -2.79
C LYS A 106 19.68 -4.46 -2.67
N ARG A 107 20.70 -4.41 -3.52
CA ARG A 107 21.67 -3.30 -3.54
C ARG A 107 21.08 -1.93 -3.82
N ASP A 108 19.92 -1.87 -4.45
CA ASP A 108 19.21 -0.64 -4.79
C ASP A 108 18.14 -0.29 -3.75
N LEU A 109 17.83 -1.21 -2.81
CA LEU A 109 16.82 -1.03 -1.78
C LEU A 109 17.33 -0.13 -0.65
N LEU A 110 16.75 1.07 -0.50
CA LEU A 110 17.07 1.93 0.65
C LEU A 110 16.42 1.40 1.93
N ASN A 111 15.14 1.11 1.88
CA ASN A 111 14.35 0.40 2.89
C ASN A 111 12.98 0.01 2.30
N PRO A 112 12.24 -0.93 2.91
CA PRO A 112 10.94 -1.39 2.40
C PRO A 112 9.91 -0.28 2.21
N GLN A 113 9.80 0.65 3.17
CA GLN A 113 8.86 1.76 3.08
C GLN A 113 9.20 2.74 1.96
N TRP A 114 10.49 3.01 1.74
CA TRP A 114 10.92 3.82 0.59
C TRP A 114 10.44 3.22 -0.73
N LEU A 115 10.60 1.90 -0.91
CA LEU A 115 10.17 1.23 -2.14
C LEU A 115 8.65 1.40 -2.36
N ARG A 116 7.85 1.26 -1.29
CA ARG A 116 6.41 1.53 -1.35
C ARG A 116 6.09 2.98 -1.73
N ASN A 117 6.91 3.94 -1.28
CA ASN A 117 6.73 5.37 -1.54
C ASN A 117 7.17 5.80 -2.95
N VAL A 118 7.87 4.94 -3.72
CA VAL A 118 8.20 5.24 -5.12
C VAL A 118 6.93 5.57 -5.90
N LYS A 119 6.94 6.70 -6.60
CA LYS A 119 5.75 7.19 -7.32
C LYS A 119 5.48 6.38 -8.57
N ASP A 120 4.26 5.91 -8.72
CA ASP A 120 3.74 5.32 -9.95
C ASP A 120 3.44 6.42 -10.97
N ARG A 121 4.49 6.95 -11.55
CA ARG A 121 4.37 7.99 -12.56
C ARG A 121 5.60 7.99 -13.46
N LYS A 122 5.36 8.06 -14.77
CA LYS A 122 6.43 8.34 -15.74
C LYS A 122 6.76 9.83 -15.74
N TYR A 123 8.02 10.15 -15.65
CA TYR A 123 8.51 11.52 -15.70
C TYR A 123 9.26 11.76 -17.00
N PRO A 124 9.00 12.88 -17.71
CA PRO A 124 9.78 13.23 -18.90
C PRO A 124 11.27 13.40 -18.56
N PHE A 125 12.14 13.12 -19.51
CA PHE A 125 13.59 13.15 -19.31
C PHE A 125 14.15 14.54 -18.92
N PHE A 126 13.45 15.62 -19.27
CA PHE A 126 13.84 16.99 -18.92
C PHE A 126 13.46 17.41 -17.49
N ARG A 127 12.81 16.55 -16.73
CA ARG A 127 12.45 16.81 -15.33
C ARG A 127 13.66 16.60 -14.42
N LEU A 128 14.48 17.65 -14.24
CA LEU A 128 15.70 17.59 -13.43
C LEU A 128 15.44 17.29 -11.95
N ASP A 129 14.26 17.63 -11.43
CA ASP A 129 13.87 17.34 -10.05
C ASP A 129 13.82 15.82 -9.74
N THR A 130 13.72 14.98 -10.76
CA THR A 130 13.75 13.52 -10.57
C THR A 130 15.12 13.02 -10.14
N PHE A 131 16.21 13.68 -10.55
CA PHE A 131 17.58 13.29 -10.17
C PHE A 131 17.87 13.53 -8.68
N PHE A 132 17.17 14.49 -8.07
CA PHE A 132 17.32 14.82 -6.65
C PHE A 132 16.25 14.18 -5.77
N SER A 133 15.28 13.50 -6.36
CA SER A 133 14.18 12.87 -5.64
C SER A 133 14.48 11.41 -5.31
N LYS A 134 14.23 11.02 -4.06
CA LYS A 134 14.33 9.61 -3.66
C LYS A 134 13.14 8.76 -4.13
N ASN A 135 12.01 9.38 -4.54
CA ASN A 135 10.76 8.68 -4.83
C ASN A 135 10.28 8.83 -6.28
N LYS A 136 10.99 9.58 -7.11
CA LYS A 136 10.64 9.82 -8.51
C LYS A 136 11.73 9.24 -9.39
N TYR A 137 11.35 8.38 -10.31
CA TYR A 137 12.27 7.73 -11.25
C TYR A 137 11.79 7.94 -12.67
N GLN A 138 12.72 8.21 -13.60
CA GLN A 138 12.42 8.34 -15.04
C GLN A 138 12.28 6.97 -15.68
N SER A 139 13.14 6.03 -15.30
CA SER A 139 13.15 4.66 -15.82
C SER A 139 12.51 3.73 -14.79
N ILE A 140 11.30 3.27 -15.10
CA ILE A 140 10.53 2.30 -14.31
C ILE A 140 10.04 1.21 -15.25
N LYS A 141 10.27 -0.04 -14.89
CA LYS A 141 9.65 -1.19 -15.56
C LYS A 141 8.26 -1.42 -14.99
N TYR A 142 7.27 -1.43 -15.87
CA TYR A 142 5.90 -1.85 -15.51
C TYR A 142 5.67 -3.28 -15.98
N ILE A 143 5.19 -4.11 -15.05
CA ILE A 143 4.67 -5.44 -15.36
C ILE A 143 3.16 -5.31 -15.47
N ASN A 144 2.66 -5.35 -16.70
CA ASN A 144 1.21 -5.41 -16.95
C ASN A 144 0.71 -6.80 -16.60
N ASP A 145 -0.58 -6.90 -16.22
CA ASP A 145 -1.14 -8.15 -15.67
C ASP A 145 -0.29 -8.72 -14.53
N GLY A 146 0.30 -7.81 -13.74
CA GLY A 146 1.28 -8.10 -12.72
C GLY A 146 0.70 -8.72 -11.45
N GLY A 147 -0.53 -9.24 -11.51
CA GLY A 147 -1.15 -9.96 -10.41
C GLY A 147 -2.48 -9.37 -9.96
N TRP A 148 -2.78 -9.59 -8.67
CA TRP A 148 -4.09 -9.33 -8.10
C TRP A 148 -3.97 -8.58 -6.78
N HIS A 149 -4.90 -7.65 -6.56
CA HIS A 149 -5.10 -7.00 -5.26
C HIS A 149 -6.51 -7.28 -4.77
N PHE A 150 -6.60 -7.92 -3.60
CA PHE A 150 -7.85 -8.37 -2.99
C PHE A 150 -8.21 -7.51 -1.79
N THR A 151 -8.97 -6.45 -2.00
CA THR A 151 -9.34 -5.57 -0.89
C THR A 151 -10.67 -5.99 -0.25
N ASN A 152 -10.71 -5.91 1.08
CA ASN A 152 -11.92 -6.19 1.88
C ASN A 152 -12.56 -7.57 1.62
N LEU A 153 -11.76 -8.64 1.40
CA LEU A 153 -12.25 -10.03 1.39
C LEU A 153 -12.74 -10.45 2.79
N LYS A 154 -13.83 -9.87 3.22
CA LYS A 154 -14.36 -9.97 4.58
C LYS A 154 -15.88 -9.89 4.56
N THR A 155 -16.50 -10.38 5.63
CA THR A 155 -17.93 -10.15 5.87
C THR A 155 -18.18 -8.66 6.19
N ALA A 156 -19.40 -8.19 6.01
CA ALA A 156 -19.77 -6.80 6.35
C ALA A 156 -19.45 -6.44 7.80
N LYS A 157 -19.61 -7.40 8.73
CA LYS A 157 -19.28 -7.22 10.14
C LYS A 157 -17.76 -7.01 10.35
N GLU A 158 -16.94 -7.79 9.68
CA GLU A 158 -15.48 -7.67 9.76
C GLU A 158 -14.98 -6.39 9.06
N ILE A 159 -15.63 -5.99 7.96
CA ILE A 159 -15.34 -4.72 7.29
C ILE A 159 -15.68 -3.55 8.22
N HIS A 160 -16.84 -3.59 8.86
CA HIS A 160 -17.24 -2.58 9.84
C HIS A 160 -16.22 -2.48 11.01
N PHE A 161 -15.73 -3.63 11.50
CA PHE A 161 -14.70 -3.65 12.53
C PHE A 161 -13.37 -3.06 12.01
N LYS A 162 -12.95 -3.44 10.80
CA LYS A 162 -11.74 -2.90 10.16
C LYS A 162 -11.83 -1.37 10.02
N LEU A 163 -12.96 -0.84 9.55
CA LEU A 163 -13.15 0.60 9.35
C LEU A 163 -13.04 1.42 10.64
N LYS A 164 -13.36 0.82 11.79
CA LYS A 164 -13.17 1.45 13.11
C LYS A 164 -11.73 1.44 13.62
N SER A 165 -10.89 0.57 13.10
CA SER A 165 -9.55 0.30 13.67
C SER A 165 -8.39 0.61 12.73
N TYR A 166 -8.63 0.95 11.46
CA TYR A 166 -7.56 1.19 10.49
C TYR A 166 -7.07 2.65 10.47
N LEU A 167 -6.02 2.91 9.69
CA LEU A 167 -5.35 4.21 9.60
C LEU A 167 -6.31 5.40 9.35
N HIS A 168 -7.31 5.22 8.48
CA HIS A 168 -8.29 6.25 8.12
C HIS A 168 -9.63 6.10 8.87
N HIS A 169 -9.63 5.51 10.08
CA HIS A 169 -10.85 5.33 10.88
C HIS A 169 -11.64 6.64 11.09
N ARG A 170 -10.96 7.79 11.02
CA ARG A 170 -11.62 9.09 11.21
C ARG A 170 -12.64 9.43 10.12
N GLU A 171 -12.44 8.98 8.89
CA GLU A 171 -13.45 9.11 7.83
C GLU A 171 -14.71 8.32 8.18
N PHE A 172 -14.53 7.14 8.78
CA PHE A 172 -15.63 6.34 9.29
C PHE A 172 -16.32 6.98 10.51
N ASP A 173 -15.58 7.64 11.40
CA ASP A 173 -16.12 8.33 12.56
C ASP A 173 -17.01 9.51 12.15
N VAL A 174 -16.68 10.18 11.04
CA VAL A 174 -17.48 11.30 10.49
C VAL A 174 -18.72 10.81 9.76
N ASN A 175 -18.61 9.72 9.00
CA ASN A 175 -19.68 9.09 8.24
C ASN A 175 -19.77 7.59 8.54
N PRO A 176 -20.27 7.21 9.73
CA PRO A 176 -20.33 5.80 10.11
C PRO A 176 -21.32 5.05 9.24
N LEU A 177 -20.90 3.87 8.76
CA LEU A 177 -21.79 2.93 8.06
C LEU A 177 -22.21 1.81 9.03
N THR A 178 -23.48 1.45 9.01
CA THR A 178 -23.94 0.26 9.72
C THR A 178 -23.54 -1.01 8.97
N VAL A 179 -23.60 -2.16 9.64
CA VAL A 179 -23.34 -3.46 9.00
C VAL A 179 -24.31 -3.71 7.85
N ASP A 180 -25.58 -3.30 8.00
CA ASP A 180 -26.60 -3.48 6.96
C ASP A 180 -26.30 -2.61 5.72
N GLN A 181 -25.92 -1.36 5.93
CA GLN A 181 -25.48 -0.49 4.83
C GLN A 181 -24.25 -1.04 4.10
N ILE A 182 -23.30 -1.62 4.83
CA ILE A 182 -22.15 -2.29 4.21
C ILE A 182 -22.61 -3.52 3.39
N ASN A 183 -23.56 -4.30 3.90
CA ASN A 183 -24.14 -5.41 3.15
C ASN A 183 -24.82 -4.96 1.84
N GLU A 184 -25.61 -3.87 1.91
CA GLU A 184 -26.22 -3.27 0.73
C GLU A 184 -25.17 -2.85 -0.31
N ILE A 185 -24.11 -2.14 0.12
CA ILE A 185 -23.00 -1.72 -0.75
C ILE A 185 -22.35 -2.93 -1.44
N ILE A 186 -22.11 -4.02 -0.69
CA ILE A 186 -21.53 -5.25 -1.22
C ILE A 186 -22.47 -5.89 -2.26
N ASN A 187 -23.77 -5.97 -1.96
CA ASN A 187 -24.78 -6.55 -2.85
C ASN A 187 -24.95 -5.73 -4.13
N ASP A 188 -24.88 -4.40 -4.03
CA ASP A 188 -24.89 -3.48 -5.15
C ASP A 188 -23.57 -3.44 -5.93
N LYS A 189 -22.56 -4.18 -5.48
CA LYS A 189 -21.21 -4.21 -6.10
C LYS A 189 -20.55 -2.83 -6.17
N ARG A 190 -20.80 -1.98 -5.18
CA ARG A 190 -20.21 -0.64 -5.05
C ARG A 190 -19.01 -0.68 -4.12
N ALA A 191 -18.01 0.16 -4.34
CA ALA A 191 -16.93 0.37 -3.40
C ALA A 191 -17.40 1.22 -2.21
N ILE A 192 -16.88 0.95 -1.00
CA ILE A 192 -17.16 1.78 0.17
C ILE A 192 -16.59 3.18 -0.06
N TYR A 193 -17.36 4.21 0.34
CA TYR A 193 -17.05 5.64 0.17
C TYR A 193 -16.86 6.10 -1.27
N ASN A 194 -17.57 5.46 -2.23
CA ASN A 194 -17.53 5.87 -3.64
C ASN A 194 -16.10 6.27 -4.04
N LEU A 195 -15.15 5.36 -3.92
CA LEU A 195 -13.89 5.52 -4.60
C LEU A 195 -14.24 5.61 -6.07
N ASN A 196 -14.61 6.82 -6.49
CA ASN A 196 -14.88 7.12 -7.87
C ASN A 196 -13.62 6.77 -8.62
N VAL A 197 -13.75 5.70 -9.33
CA VAL A 197 -12.75 5.26 -10.27
C VAL A 197 -13.09 6.02 -11.54
N ASP A 198 -12.58 7.25 -11.66
CA ASP A 198 -12.50 7.96 -12.90
C ASP A 198 -11.41 7.36 -13.79
#